data_6f091c86a062e19ca81d80edd83e3c60
#
_entry.id   6f091c86a062e19ca81d80edd83e3c60
#
_cell.length_a   1.000
_cell.length_b   1.000
_cell.length_c   1.000
_cell.angle_alpha   90.00
_cell.angle_beta   90.00
_cell.angle_gamma   90.00
#
_symmetry.space_group_name_H-M   'P 1'
#
loop_
_entity.id
_entity.type
_entity.pdbx_description
1 polymer ?
#
loop_
_entity_poly.entity_id
_entity_poly.type
_entity_poly.pdbx_seq_one_letter_code
_entity_poly.pdbx_strand_id
1 'polypeptide(L)'
;MLRLYEILEGYGRKEFSTKEILEEIRKRIKEHENLNAFITLNHEEAPESALPIAVKDNIVTKDLRTTAGSKILENYVPPYNATAIDRLLKKKFYVVGKTNLDEFGMGSTGENSAFGPTLNPHDNTLVPGGSSSGSGAAVGAGIVPAALGSDTGGSVRLPAAYCGVWGFKPSYGMVSRFGLIAFASSLDVIGVIARSAKDITLIMEMISGYDPKDATSLRVEGIRRERVEALKRERWKIGIPKNLIDGIDGRIVKKFEEFIRELERFSEIVEFEMKYTDFALAAYYVISSSEASSNLARYDGVRYGNSALGENLWESYKRTRELFGREVKRRIGIGTFALSYGYYDRYYLKALMARRLIKEEIDGVLRGIDFIVLPTSPSLPPKLGSGFSPIDYYNLDRLTVPFSLAGVPVMNVPIGVFIGAQVVGRFGGDEEVLAFSEILEDLIG
;
A
#
# COMPACT_ATOMS: atom_id res chain seq x y z
N MET A 1 -20.17 5.18 -7.00
CA MET A 1 -20.11 5.24 -5.51
C MET A 1 -19.72 6.64 -5.08
N LEU A 2 -20.41 7.22 -4.09
CA LEU A 2 -20.06 8.49 -3.49
C LEU A 2 -18.66 8.45 -2.84
N ARG A 3 -18.01 9.61 -2.70
CA ARG A 3 -16.77 9.77 -1.93
C ARG A 3 -17.09 9.81 -0.44
N LEU A 4 -16.14 9.54 0.45
CA LEU A 4 -16.42 9.52 1.91
C LEU A 4 -16.93 10.86 2.42
N TYR A 5 -16.34 11.97 1.96
CA TYR A 5 -16.80 13.29 2.39
C TYR A 5 -18.22 13.60 1.91
N GLU A 6 -18.62 13.14 0.71
CA GLU A 6 -20.00 13.26 0.20
C GLU A 6 -20.99 12.43 1.05
N ILE A 7 -20.57 11.22 1.47
CA ILE A 7 -21.36 10.38 2.37
C ILE A 7 -21.56 11.07 3.73
N LEU A 8 -20.48 11.66 4.27
CA LEU A 8 -20.54 12.37 5.55
C LEU A 8 -21.48 13.58 5.49
N GLU A 9 -21.39 14.37 4.41
CA GLU A 9 -22.29 15.50 4.19
C GLU A 9 -23.77 15.06 4.01
N GLY A 10 -23.99 14.00 3.22
CA GLY A 10 -25.34 13.45 2.99
C GLY A 10 -25.99 12.93 4.28
N TYR A 11 -25.20 12.33 5.20
CA TYR A 11 -25.70 11.99 6.54
C TYR A 11 -26.10 13.24 7.33
N GLY A 12 -25.29 14.30 7.27
CA GLY A 12 -25.62 15.58 7.91
C GLY A 12 -26.92 16.22 7.39
N ARG A 13 -27.17 16.06 6.10
CA ARG A 13 -28.38 16.56 5.41
C ARG A 13 -29.57 15.57 5.46
N LYS A 14 -29.37 14.36 6.00
CA LYS A 14 -30.36 13.25 6.02
C LYS A 14 -30.84 12.83 4.62
N GLU A 15 -29.95 12.89 3.63
CA GLU A 15 -30.25 12.52 2.24
C GLU A 15 -30.35 11.01 2.07
N PHE A 16 -29.62 10.24 2.88
CA PHE A 16 -29.66 8.77 2.92
C PHE A 16 -29.22 8.24 4.28
N SER A 17 -29.47 6.98 4.54
CA SER A 17 -29.09 6.24 5.75
C SER A 17 -27.87 5.36 5.53
N THR A 18 -27.23 4.92 6.62
CA THR A 18 -26.16 3.90 6.57
C THR A 18 -26.63 2.62 5.87
N LYS A 19 -27.88 2.22 6.10
CA LYS A 19 -28.45 1.01 5.51
C LYS A 19 -28.48 1.11 3.99
N GLU A 20 -28.96 2.23 3.43
CA GLU A 20 -29.00 2.46 1.97
C GLU A 20 -27.59 2.45 1.35
N ILE A 21 -26.60 3.09 1.99
CA ILE A 21 -25.22 3.07 1.54
C ILE A 21 -24.65 1.63 1.53
N LEU A 22 -24.90 0.85 2.59
CA LEU A 22 -24.41 -0.53 2.67
C LEU A 22 -25.15 -1.49 1.72
N GLU A 23 -26.44 -1.26 1.46
CA GLU A 23 -27.19 -2.00 0.45
C GLU A 23 -26.62 -1.76 -0.96
N GLU A 24 -26.29 -0.51 -1.29
CA GLU A 24 -25.63 -0.19 -2.55
C GLU A 24 -24.24 -0.83 -2.65
N ILE A 25 -23.44 -0.81 -1.57
CA ILE A 25 -22.14 -1.49 -1.53
C ILE A 25 -22.30 -3.00 -1.73
N ARG A 26 -23.23 -3.65 -1.05
CA ARG A 26 -23.50 -5.10 -1.19
C ARG A 26 -23.92 -5.45 -2.62
N LYS A 27 -24.74 -4.62 -3.25
CA LYS A 27 -25.14 -4.75 -4.65
C LYS A 27 -23.90 -4.70 -5.55
N ARG A 28 -23.02 -3.68 -5.38
CA ARG A 28 -21.78 -3.53 -6.16
C ARG A 28 -20.80 -4.67 -5.94
N ILE A 29 -20.66 -5.18 -4.72
CA ILE A 29 -19.86 -6.38 -4.45
C ILE A 29 -20.33 -7.56 -5.31
N LYS A 30 -21.64 -7.78 -5.41
CA LYS A 30 -22.25 -8.84 -6.20
C LYS A 30 -22.05 -8.62 -7.70
N GLU A 31 -22.24 -7.39 -8.18
CA GLU A 31 -22.05 -7.01 -9.60
C GLU A 31 -20.59 -7.20 -10.07
N HIS A 32 -19.63 -7.05 -9.16
CA HIS A 32 -18.20 -7.17 -9.41
C HIS A 32 -17.55 -8.36 -8.70
N GLU A 33 -18.31 -9.42 -8.42
CA GLU A 33 -17.80 -10.63 -7.74
C GLU A 33 -16.63 -11.27 -8.49
N ASN A 34 -16.65 -11.18 -9.81
CA ASN A 34 -15.58 -11.69 -10.68
C ASN A 34 -14.21 -11.06 -10.42
N LEU A 35 -14.14 -9.84 -9.85
CA LEU A 35 -12.87 -9.18 -9.52
C LEU A 35 -12.11 -9.89 -8.40
N ASN A 36 -12.77 -10.74 -7.61
CA ASN A 36 -12.19 -11.40 -6.44
C ASN A 36 -11.48 -10.42 -5.49
N ALA A 37 -12.10 -9.25 -5.30
CA ALA A 37 -11.53 -8.16 -4.51
C ALA A 37 -11.63 -8.38 -2.99
N PHE A 38 -12.51 -9.26 -2.51
CA PHE A 38 -12.73 -9.55 -1.10
C PHE A 38 -12.51 -11.04 -0.78
N ILE A 39 -11.85 -11.31 0.36
CA ILE A 39 -11.71 -12.67 0.92
C ILE A 39 -12.81 -12.95 1.94
N THR A 40 -13.18 -11.93 2.73
CA THR A 40 -14.18 -12.05 3.80
C THR A 40 -15.04 -10.80 3.82
N LEU A 41 -16.35 -10.95 3.85
CA LEU A 41 -17.29 -9.84 4.03
C LEU A 41 -17.72 -9.75 5.49
N ASN A 42 -17.98 -8.54 5.95
CA ASN A 42 -18.57 -8.29 7.26
C ASN A 42 -20.09 -8.26 7.15
N HIS A 43 -20.76 -9.07 7.95
CA HIS A 43 -22.22 -9.18 7.99
C HIS A 43 -22.84 -8.58 9.27
N GLU A 44 -22.01 -8.03 10.16
CA GLU A 44 -22.47 -7.35 11.36
C GLU A 44 -23.29 -6.09 11.01
N GLU A 45 -24.13 -5.66 11.92
CA GLU A 45 -24.85 -4.40 11.76
C GLU A 45 -23.92 -3.20 11.93
N ALA A 46 -24.04 -2.25 11.01
CA ALA A 46 -23.25 -1.02 11.09
C ALA A 46 -23.95 0.01 12.02
N PRO A 47 -23.16 0.79 12.76
CA PRO A 47 -23.70 1.94 13.50
C PRO A 47 -24.36 2.94 12.58
N GLU A 48 -25.30 3.72 13.11
CA GLU A 48 -25.93 4.83 12.38
C GLU A 48 -24.87 5.89 12.01
N SER A 49 -24.97 6.40 10.77
CA SER A 49 -24.02 7.35 10.17
C SER A 49 -22.58 6.81 10.08
N ALA A 50 -22.43 5.50 9.92
CA ALA A 50 -21.12 4.88 9.78
C ALA A 50 -20.56 5.04 8.37
N LEU A 51 -19.27 5.44 8.28
CA LEU A 51 -18.54 5.58 7.04
C LEU A 51 -17.95 4.21 6.61
N PRO A 52 -18.26 3.73 5.39
CA PRO A 52 -17.79 2.43 4.94
C PRO A 52 -16.32 2.46 4.51
N ILE A 53 -15.55 1.45 4.92
CA ILE A 53 -14.17 1.25 4.50
C ILE A 53 -13.87 -0.23 4.31
N ALA A 54 -13.11 -0.58 3.27
CA ALA A 54 -12.55 -1.92 3.13
C ALA A 54 -11.15 -2.00 3.77
N VAL A 55 -10.71 -3.19 4.16
CA VAL A 55 -9.45 -3.36 4.88
C VAL A 55 -8.66 -4.52 4.30
N LYS A 56 -7.41 -4.26 3.90
CA LYS A 56 -6.50 -5.33 3.40
C LYS A 56 -6.38 -6.44 4.43
N ASP A 57 -6.42 -7.68 3.96
CA ASP A 57 -6.55 -8.86 4.81
C ASP A 57 -5.26 -9.25 5.59
N ASN A 58 -4.26 -8.39 5.62
CA ASN A 58 -3.13 -8.47 6.54
C ASN A 58 -3.19 -7.46 7.71
N ILE A 59 -4.27 -6.67 7.82
CA ILE A 59 -4.52 -5.77 8.94
C ILE A 59 -5.57 -6.44 9.84
N VAL A 60 -5.18 -6.86 11.05
CA VAL A 60 -6.06 -7.64 11.92
C VAL A 60 -7.28 -6.84 12.35
N THR A 61 -8.43 -7.46 12.25
CA THR A 61 -9.73 -6.90 12.62
C THR A 61 -10.42 -7.90 13.53
N LYS A 62 -10.72 -7.49 14.76
CA LYS A 62 -11.33 -8.33 15.79
C LYS A 62 -12.61 -8.99 15.25
N ASP A 63 -12.78 -10.26 15.57
CA ASP A 63 -13.94 -11.09 15.24
C ASP A 63 -14.20 -11.25 13.72
N LEU A 64 -13.31 -10.72 12.86
CA LEU A 64 -13.39 -10.86 11.41
C LEU A 64 -12.17 -11.63 10.87
N ARG A 65 -12.41 -12.75 10.20
CA ARG A 65 -11.35 -13.61 9.64
C ARG A 65 -10.28 -12.79 8.92
N THR A 66 -9.01 -13.06 9.22
CA THR A 66 -7.85 -12.35 8.68
C THR A 66 -6.79 -13.36 8.27
N THR A 67 -6.59 -13.55 6.96
CA THR A 67 -5.81 -14.67 6.40
C THR A 67 -4.44 -14.26 5.87
N ALA A 68 -4.17 -12.97 5.67
CA ALA A 68 -3.02 -12.46 4.94
C ALA A 68 -2.86 -13.09 3.54
N GLY A 69 -3.95 -13.51 2.88
CA GLY A 69 -3.93 -14.18 1.58
C GLY A 69 -3.32 -15.58 1.61
N SER A 70 -3.19 -16.21 2.78
CA SER A 70 -2.45 -17.46 3.00
C SER A 70 -3.30 -18.57 3.59
N LYS A 71 -3.04 -19.82 3.17
CA LYS A 71 -3.59 -21.01 3.82
C LYS A 71 -3.08 -21.19 5.26
N ILE A 72 -1.95 -20.62 5.60
CA ILE A 72 -1.39 -20.65 6.98
C ILE A 72 -2.35 -20.01 7.99
N LEU A 73 -3.03 -18.93 7.59
CA LEU A 73 -3.97 -18.18 8.43
C LEU A 73 -5.43 -18.34 7.97
N GLU A 74 -5.75 -19.32 7.14
CA GLU A 74 -7.06 -19.49 6.51
C GLU A 74 -8.23 -19.40 7.49
N ASN A 75 -8.07 -19.93 8.71
CA ASN A 75 -9.10 -19.98 9.74
C ASN A 75 -8.84 -19.01 10.90
N TYR A 76 -7.88 -18.09 10.76
CA TYR A 76 -7.54 -17.21 11.86
C TYR A 76 -8.56 -16.07 12.01
N VAL A 77 -9.17 -15.99 13.20
CA VAL A 77 -10.03 -14.89 13.62
C VAL A 77 -9.33 -14.16 14.79
N PRO A 78 -8.89 -12.91 14.58
CA PRO A 78 -8.15 -12.17 15.60
C PRO A 78 -9.04 -11.82 16.81
N PRO A 79 -8.51 -11.94 18.06
CA PRO A 79 -9.22 -11.48 19.27
C PRO A 79 -9.04 -10.00 19.56
N TYR A 80 -8.36 -9.24 18.70
CA TYR A 80 -8.05 -7.81 18.84
C TYR A 80 -8.00 -7.10 17.51
N ASN A 81 -8.07 -5.77 17.53
CA ASN A 81 -7.92 -4.92 16.37
C ASN A 81 -6.49 -4.39 16.23
N ALA A 82 -6.08 -4.12 14.99
CA ALA A 82 -4.98 -3.20 14.72
C ALA A 82 -5.34 -1.80 15.26
N THR A 83 -4.33 -1.04 15.70
CA THR A 83 -4.55 0.32 16.22
C THR A 83 -5.26 1.21 15.19
N ALA A 84 -4.91 1.11 13.90
CA ALA A 84 -5.60 1.83 12.84
C ALA A 84 -7.10 1.50 12.79
N ILE A 85 -7.48 0.24 12.96
CA ILE A 85 -8.88 -0.19 12.99
C ILE A 85 -9.59 0.33 14.25
N ASP A 86 -8.98 0.21 15.43
CA ASP A 86 -9.57 0.75 16.67
C ASP A 86 -9.85 2.26 16.56
N ARG A 87 -8.93 3.00 15.95
CA ARG A 87 -9.09 4.45 15.73
C ARG A 87 -10.24 4.76 14.78
N LEU A 88 -10.37 4.03 13.68
CA LEU A 88 -11.46 4.19 12.72
C LEU A 88 -12.82 3.85 13.35
N LEU A 89 -12.93 2.73 14.06
CA LEU A 89 -14.19 2.33 14.71
C LEU A 89 -14.66 3.36 15.74
N LYS A 90 -13.76 3.98 16.50
CA LYS A 90 -14.07 5.09 17.42
C LYS A 90 -14.64 6.33 16.72
N LYS A 91 -14.36 6.48 15.43
CA LYS A 91 -14.83 7.58 14.57
C LYS A 91 -16.00 7.16 13.67
N LYS A 92 -16.72 6.11 14.07
CA LYS A 92 -17.88 5.56 13.35
C LYS A 92 -17.58 5.09 11.93
N PHE A 93 -16.38 4.55 11.67
CA PHE A 93 -16.18 3.78 10.44
C PHE A 93 -16.74 2.36 10.62
N TYR A 94 -17.17 1.78 9.50
CA TYR A 94 -17.61 0.40 9.41
C TYR A 94 -16.75 -0.36 8.41
N VAL A 95 -16.13 -1.45 8.87
CA VAL A 95 -15.33 -2.33 8.01
C VAL A 95 -16.28 -3.20 7.19
N VAL A 96 -16.38 -2.92 5.89
CA VAL A 96 -17.24 -3.66 4.95
C VAL A 96 -16.77 -5.10 4.75
N GLY A 97 -15.45 -5.29 4.74
CA GLY A 97 -14.83 -6.60 4.55
C GLY A 97 -13.31 -6.52 4.42
N LYS A 98 -12.72 -7.71 4.28
CA LYS A 98 -11.27 -7.92 4.14
C LYS A 98 -10.93 -8.12 2.67
N THR A 99 -10.09 -7.23 2.13
CA THR A 99 -9.73 -7.27 0.70
C THR A 99 -8.59 -8.23 0.42
N ASN A 100 -8.65 -8.84 -0.76
CA ASN A 100 -7.64 -9.77 -1.26
C ASN A 100 -6.27 -9.10 -1.45
N LEU A 101 -5.20 -9.91 -1.44
CA LEU A 101 -3.83 -9.42 -1.51
C LEU A 101 -2.87 -10.53 -1.97
N ASP A 102 -1.69 -10.17 -2.44
CA ASP A 102 -0.61 -11.14 -2.56
C ASP A 102 -0.23 -11.67 -1.17
N GLU A 103 0.01 -12.97 -1.04
CA GLU A 103 0.23 -13.69 0.21
C GLU A 103 1.27 -13.01 1.11
N PHE A 104 0.91 -12.69 2.35
CA PHE A 104 1.71 -11.91 3.33
C PHE A 104 2.23 -10.57 2.81
N GLY A 105 1.59 -9.99 1.80
CA GLY A 105 2.05 -8.74 1.18
C GLY A 105 3.22 -8.93 0.20
N MET A 106 3.53 -10.16 -0.21
CA MET A 106 4.66 -10.50 -1.07
C MET A 106 4.24 -10.70 -2.52
N GLY A 107 4.26 -9.63 -3.28
CA GLY A 107 3.93 -9.56 -4.70
C GLY A 107 3.61 -8.15 -5.14
N SER A 108 3.54 -7.95 -6.45
CA SER A 108 3.29 -6.65 -7.09
C SER A 108 2.16 -6.73 -8.12
N THR A 109 1.49 -7.89 -8.23
CA THR A 109 0.48 -8.13 -9.28
C THR A 109 -0.91 -8.49 -8.76
N GLY A 110 -1.02 -9.02 -7.53
CA GLY A 110 -2.28 -9.56 -7.00
C GLY A 110 -2.56 -11.00 -7.42
N GLU A 111 -1.56 -11.72 -7.95
CA GLU A 111 -1.69 -13.10 -8.42
C GLU A 111 -1.30 -14.15 -7.35
N ASN A 112 -0.60 -13.75 -6.29
CA ASN A 112 -0.02 -14.68 -5.31
C ASN A 112 -0.93 -14.97 -4.11
N SER A 113 -2.23 -14.82 -4.23
CA SER A 113 -3.18 -15.14 -3.15
C SER A 113 -3.55 -16.62 -3.14
N ALA A 114 -3.64 -17.23 -1.95
CA ALA A 114 -4.20 -18.56 -1.77
C ALA A 114 -5.70 -18.65 -2.11
N PHE A 115 -6.39 -17.50 -2.22
CA PHE A 115 -7.81 -17.36 -2.53
C PHE A 115 -8.07 -16.99 -4.01
N GLY A 116 -7.06 -17.14 -4.85
CA GLY A 116 -7.10 -16.81 -6.27
C GLY A 116 -6.69 -15.36 -6.56
N PRO A 117 -6.39 -15.04 -7.84
CA PRO A 117 -5.96 -13.72 -8.26
C PRO A 117 -7.08 -12.69 -8.14
N THR A 118 -6.70 -11.43 -7.92
CA THR A 118 -7.59 -10.29 -8.09
C THR A 118 -7.49 -9.78 -9.53
N LEU A 119 -8.59 -9.37 -10.14
CA LEU A 119 -8.62 -8.83 -11.51
C LEU A 119 -8.63 -7.29 -11.50
N ASN A 120 -8.12 -6.69 -12.57
CA ASN A 120 -8.17 -5.25 -12.74
C ASN A 120 -9.60 -4.79 -13.07
N PRO A 121 -10.14 -3.75 -12.39
CA PRO A 121 -11.52 -3.33 -12.59
C PRO A 121 -11.82 -2.69 -13.95
N HIS A 122 -10.79 -2.23 -14.67
CA HIS A 122 -10.93 -1.59 -15.98
C HIS A 122 -10.72 -2.58 -17.14
N ASP A 123 -9.98 -3.67 -16.91
CA ASP A 123 -9.77 -4.77 -17.87
C ASP A 123 -9.42 -6.05 -17.11
N ASN A 124 -10.36 -6.99 -17.06
CA ASN A 124 -10.23 -8.26 -16.34
C ASN A 124 -9.11 -9.18 -16.86
N THR A 125 -8.50 -8.87 -18.00
CA THR A 125 -7.34 -9.61 -18.53
C THR A 125 -6.01 -9.11 -17.96
N LEU A 126 -6.03 -7.98 -17.24
CA LEU A 126 -4.86 -7.33 -16.66
C LEU A 126 -4.80 -7.53 -15.14
N VAL A 127 -3.59 -7.41 -14.57
CA VAL A 127 -3.39 -7.40 -13.12
C VAL A 127 -3.79 -6.04 -12.54
N PRO A 128 -4.36 -5.99 -11.31
CA PRO A 128 -4.72 -4.74 -10.65
C PRO A 128 -3.54 -4.06 -9.96
N GLY A 129 -2.34 -4.68 -10.01
CA GLY A 129 -1.23 -4.31 -9.13
C GLY A 129 -1.35 -4.90 -7.73
N GLY A 130 -0.25 -4.97 -7.02
CA GLY A 130 -0.15 -5.59 -5.70
C GLY A 130 0.87 -4.89 -4.79
N SER A 131 0.90 -5.33 -3.59
CA SER A 131 0.18 -6.43 -2.94
C SER A 131 -1.22 -6.07 -2.43
N SER A 132 -1.67 -4.78 -2.38
CA SER A 132 -3.03 -4.38 -1.96
C SER A 132 -4.02 -4.46 -3.13
N SER A 133 -4.00 -5.59 -3.86
CA SER A 133 -4.74 -5.81 -5.10
C SER A 133 -6.25 -5.63 -4.94
N GLY A 134 -6.85 -6.29 -3.96
CA GLY A 134 -8.27 -6.19 -3.68
C GLY A 134 -8.70 -4.80 -3.20
N SER A 135 -7.83 -4.09 -2.45
CA SER A 135 -8.09 -2.70 -2.05
C SER A 135 -8.12 -1.77 -3.25
N GLY A 136 -7.13 -1.88 -4.15
CA GLY A 136 -7.10 -1.12 -5.41
C GLY A 136 -8.30 -1.41 -6.30
N ALA A 137 -8.59 -2.71 -6.52
CA ALA A 137 -9.71 -3.14 -7.36
C ALA A 137 -11.07 -2.70 -6.81
N ALA A 138 -11.32 -2.84 -5.49
CA ALA A 138 -12.58 -2.46 -4.86
C ALA A 138 -12.85 -0.95 -4.94
N VAL A 139 -11.81 -0.12 -4.77
CA VAL A 139 -11.94 1.34 -4.90
C VAL A 139 -12.04 1.74 -6.37
N GLY A 140 -11.21 1.16 -7.26
CA GLY A 140 -11.24 1.45 -8.71
C GLY A 140 -12.55 1.08 -9.38
N ALA A 141 -13.17 -0.05 -9.00
CA ALA A 141 -14.51 -0.45 -9.45
C ALA A 141 -15.63 0.41 -8.82
N GLY A 142 -15.32 1.30 -7.87
CA GLY A 142 -16.32 2.05 -7.14
C GLY A 142 -17.20 1.19 -6.23
N ILE A 143 -16.74 0.05 -5.77
CA ILE A 143 -17.46 -0.78 -4.80
C ILE A 143 -17.49 -0.09 -3.43
N VAL A 144 -16.36 0.40 -2.99
CA VAL A 144 -16.20 1.18 -1.76
C VAL A 144 -15.52 2.52 -2.05
N PRO A 145 -15.77 3.56 -1.25
CA PRO A 145 -15.13 4.87 -1.43
C PRO A 145 -13.64 4.84 -1.12
N ALA A 146 -13.23 4.04 -0.13
CA ALA A 146 -11.85 3.94 0.31
C ALA A 146 -11.52 2.56 0.90
N ALA A 147 -10.23 2.25 0.96
CA ALA A 147 -9.71 1.05 1.57
C ALA A 147 -8.36 1.30 2.28
N LEU A 148 -8.10 0.59 3.38
CA LEU A 148 -6.76 0.47 3.92
C LEU A 148 -5.96 -0.56 3.10
N GLY A 149 -4.70 -0.23 2.86
CA GLY A 149 -3.69 -1.11 2.30
C GLY A 149 -2.46 -1.19 3.19
N SER A 150 -1.46 -1.96 2.77
CA SER A 150 -0.12 -1.91 3.33
C SER A 150 0.91 -1.73 2.21
N ASP A 151 1.94 -0.94 2.46
CA ASP A 151 3.01 -0.63 1.50
C ASP A 151 4.36 -0.94 2.11
N THR A 152 5.11 -1.82 1.47
CA THR A 152 6.48 -2.18 1.86
C THR A 152 7.47 -1.73 0.78
N GLY A 153 7.10 -1.87 -0.50
CA GLY A 153 7.91 -1.49 -1.66
C GLY A 153 7.15 -0.71 -2.73
N GLY A 154 5.83 -0.51 -2.57
CA GLY A 154 4.93 0.10 -3.56
C GLY A 154 3.50 -0.39 -3.44
N SER A 155 3.23 -1.26 -2.46
CA SER A 155 2.01 -2.08 -2.41
C SER A 155 0.70 -1.34 -2.09
N VAL A 156 0.69 -0.03 -1.92
CA VAL A 156 -0.48 0.87 -1.96
C VAL A 156 -0.47 1.65 -3.26
N ARG A 157 0.69 2.17 -3.65
CA ARG A 157 0.87 3.09 -4.78
C ARG A 157 0.68 2.41 -6.13
N LEU A 158 1.29 1.22 -6.32
CA LEU A 158 1.18 0.48 -7.58
C LEU A 158 -0.25 0.04 -7.87
N PRO A 159 -1.00 -0.63 -6.95
CA PRO A 159 -2.40 -0.95 -7.21
C PRO A 159 -3.28 0.29 -7.36
N ALA A 160 -2.97 1.39 -6.67
CA ALA A 160 -3.68 2.66 -6.89
C ALA A 160 -3.46 3.20 -8.32
N ALA A 161 -2.21 3.16 -8.83
CA ALA A 161 -1.89 3.58 -10.20
C ALA A 161 -2.60 2.71 -11.25
N TYR A 162 -2.54 1.39 -11.10
CA TYR A 162 -3.12 0.46 -12.08
C TYR A 162 -4.65 0.40 -12.03
N CYS A 163 -5.25 0.76 -10.90
CA CYS A 163 -6.72 0.87 -10.76
C CYS A 163 -7.25 2.31 -10.93
N GLY A 164 -6.40 3.29 -11.29
CA GLY A 164 -6.80 4.65 -11.60
C GLY A 164 -7.35 5.43 -10.40
N VAL A 165 -6.78 5.24 -9.22
CA VAL A 165 -7.23 5.86 -7.97
C VAL A 165 -6.07 6.47 -7.18
N TRP A 166 -6.39 7.29 -6.18
CA TRP A 166 -5.42 7.86 -5.26
C TRP A 166 -4.88 6.81 -4.28
N GLY A 167 -3.58 6.89 -3.95
CA GLY A 167 -2.98 5.95 -2.99
C GLY A 167 -1.88 6.60 -2.18
N PHE A 168 -2.02 6.64 -0.87
CA PHE A 168 -1.07 7.29 0.03
C PHE A 168 -0.31 6.31 0.91
N LYS A 169 1.01 6.36 0.80
CA LYS A 169 1.96 5.74 1.71
C LYS A 169 2.50 6.81 2.67
N PRO A 170 2.14 6.79 3.95
CA PRO A 170 2.67 7.77 4.91
C PRO A 170 4.16 7.57 5.20
N SER A 171 4.75 8.52 5.90
CA SER A 171 6.06 8.36 6.53
C SER A 171 6.09 7.13 7.42
N TYR A 172 7.21 6.39 7.41
CA TYR A 172 7.39 5.23 8.27
C TYR A 172 7.22 5.61 9.75
N GLY A 173 6.31 4.92 10.43
CA GLY A 173 5.97 5.18 11.83
C GLY A 173 4.90 6.26 12.06
N MET A 174 4.39 6.94 11.02
CA MET A 174 3.28 7.89 11.13
C MET A 174 1.97 7.20 11.52
N VAL A 175 1.73 6.00 11.01
CA VAL A 175 0.62 5.12 11.39
C VAL A 175 1.20 3.92 12.13
N SER A 176 0.58 3.57 13.27
CA SER A 176 0.99 2.40 14.06
C SER A 176 0.89 1.10 13.24
N ARG A 177 1.92 0.27 13.34
CA ARG A 177 1.97 -1.08 12.76
C ARG A 177 1.45 -2.16 13.71
N PHE A 178 1.00 -1.79 14.91
CA PHE A 178 0.39 -2.77 15.82
C PHE A 178 -0.86 -3.37 15.18
N GLY A 179 -0.83 -4.71 15.02
CA GLY A 179 -1.88 -5.47 14.34
C GLY A 179 -1.74 -5.53 12.81
N LEU A 180 -0.64 -5.04 12.23
CA LEU A 180 -0.25 -5.36 10.86
C LEU A 180 0.54 -6.68 10.86
N ILE A 181 0.10 -7.68 10.10
CA ILE A 181 0.83 -8.93 9.90
C ILE A 181 2.11 -8.61 9.13
N ALA A 182 3.26 -8.82 9.78
CA ALA A 182 4.55 -8.35 9.29
C ALA A 182 5.05 -9.11 8.06
N PHE A 183 5.46 -8.37 7.05
CA PHE A 183 6.31 -8.81 5.95
C PHE A 183 7.76 -8.39 6.22
N ALA A 184 8.06 -7.10 6.12
CA ALA A 184 9.38 -6.52 6.38
C ALA A 184 9.25 -5.36 7.37
N SER A 185 9.53 -5.65 8.64
CA SER A 185 9.20 -4.78 9.77
C SER A 185 9.83 -3.39 9.70
N SER A 186 10.98 -3.24 9.02
CA SER A 186 11.66 -1.95 8.85
C SER A 186 11.14 -1.12 7.67
N LEU A 187 10.16 -1.64 6.91
CA LEU A 187 9.64 -1.03 5.68
C LEU A 187 8.11 -0.93 5.67
N ASP A 188 7.41 -1.88 6.30
CA ASP A 188 5.94 -1.97 6.27
C ASP A 188 5.27 -0.73 6.85
N VAL A 189 4.30 -0.18 6.12
CA VAL A 189 3.40 0.88 6.60
C VAL A 189 1.95 0.56 6.23
N ILE A 190 0.99 1.00 7.04
CA ILE A 190 -0.43 1.02 6.65
C ILE A 190 -0.66 2.32 5.87
N GLY A 191 -1.22 2.19 4.67
CA GLY A 191 -1.58 3.31 3.81
C GLY A 191 -3.04 3.25 3.38
N VAL A 192 -3.46 4.24 2.60
CA VAL A 192 -4.85 4.44 2.20
C VAL A 192 -4.95 4.47 0.68
N ILE A 193 -5.96 3.81 0.13
CA ILE A 193 -6.39 3.91 -1.26
C ILE A 193 -7.80 4.50 -1.26
N ALA A 194 -8.04 5.55 -2.04
CA ALA A 194 -9.34 6.19 -2.12
C ALA A 194 -9.60 6.82 -3.50
N ARG A 195 -10.85 7.20 -3.75
CA ARG A 195 -11.24 7.89 -4.97
C ARG A 195 -10.92 9.39 -4.96
N SER A 196 -10.47 9.92 -3.81
CA SER A 196 -10.26 11.33 -3.56
C SER A 196 -9.06 11.52 -2.63
N ALA A 197 -8.23 12.54 -2.88
CA ALA A 197 -7.18 12.95 -1.96
C ALA A 197 -7.76 13.48 -0.64
N LYS A 198 -8.91 14.16 -0.70
CA LYS A 198 -9.64 14.66 0.48
C LYS A 198 -10.12 13.52 1.38
N ASP A 199 -10.55 12.39 0.79
CA ASP A 199 -10.91 11.17 1.56
C ASP A 199 -9.68 10.55 2.23
N ILE A 200 -8.51 10.56 1.56
CA ILE A 200 -7.25 10.11 2.15
C ILE A 200 -6.88 10.97 3.36
N THR A 201 -6.95 12.31 3.23
CA THR A 201 -6.69 13.23 4.36
C THR A 201 -7.62 12.93 5.53
N LEU A 202 -8.92 12.74 5.28
CA LEU A 202 -9.91 12.38 6.30
C LEU A 202 -9.52 11.10 7.05
N ILE A 203 -9.15 10.04 6.34
CA ILE A 203 -8.76 8.76 6.96
C ILE A 203 -7.43 8.91 7.70
N MET A 204 -6.44 9.58 7.09
CA MET A 204 -5.12 9.77 7.69
C MET A 204 -5.17 10.57 9.00
N GLU A 205 -6.05 11.57 9.11
CA GLU A 205 -6.31 12.28 10.37
C GLU A 205 -6.79 11.33 11.47
N MET A 206 -7.58 10.31 11.12
CA MET A 206 -8.12 9.36 12.09
C MET A 206 -7.09 8.32 12.55
N ILE A 207 -6.24 7.81 11.62
CA ILE A 207 -5.36 6.65 11.90
C ILE A 207 -3.93 7.02 12.29
N SER A 208 -3.46 8.25 12.02
CA SER A 208 -2.08 8.69 12.28
C SER A 208 -1.83 9.04 13.75
N GLY A 209 -0.53 9.20 14.09
CA GLY A 209 -0.07 9.64 15.42
C GLY A 209 0.45 8.52 16.30
N TYR A 210 1.07 8.92 17.42
CA TYR A 210 1.80 8.03 18.33
C TYR A 210 0.94 6.90 18.90
N ASP A 211 1.54 5.71 18.94
CA ASP A 211 0.99 4.53 19.61
C ASP A 211 2.07 3.82 20.45
N PRO A 212 1.91 3.71 21.78
CA PRO A 212 2.87 3.03 22.63
C PRO A 212 2.98 1.51 22.40
N LYS A 213 2.03 0.91 21.65
CA LYS A 213 2.05 -0.52 21.29
C LYS A 213 3.01 -0.80 20.11
N ASP A 214 3.45 0.23 19.39
CA ASP A 214 4.41 0.12 18.28
C ASP A 214 5.68 0.92 18.60
N ALA A 215 6.78 0.21 18.87
CA ALA A 215 8.07 0.81 19.21
C ALA A 215 8.65 1.68 18.08
N THR A 216 8.15 1.54 16.84
CA THR A 216 8.56 2.33 15.68
C THR A 216 7.65 3.52 15.39
N SER A 217 6.58 3.68 16.15
CA SER A 217 5.64 4.80 16.00
C SER A 217 6.31 6.13 16.31
N LEU A 218 6.15 7.12 15.42
CA LEU A 218 6.65 8.46 15.61
C LEU A 218 5.94 9.14 16.79
N ARG A 219 6.69 9.86 17.63
CA ARG A 219 6.13 10.61 18.77
C ARG A 219 5.56 11.95 18.31
N VAL A 220 4.53 11.88 17.46
CA VAL A 220 3.83 13.04 16.89
C VAL A 220 2.34 12.96 17.20
N GLU A 221 1.66 14.09 17.17
CA GLU A 221 0.20 14.15 17.41
C GLU A 221 -0.63 13.48 16.30
N GLY A 222 -0.05 13.27 15.13
CA GLY A 222 -0.72 12.81 13.92
C GLY A 222 -1.08 13.96 12.98
N ILE A 223 -1.66 13.60 11.86
CA ILE A 223 -2.09 14.53 10.80
C ILE A 223 -3.36 15.24 11.27
N ARG A 224 -3.46 16.55 10.98
CA ARG A 224 -4.63 17.39 11.26
C ARG A 224 -5.08 18.10 10.01
N ARG A 225 -6.37 18.01 9.70
CA ARG A 225 -6.96 18.63 8.52
C ARG A 225 -6.73 20.15 8.47
N GLU A 226 -6.83 20.83 9.61
CA GLU A 226 -6.58 22.28 9.69
C GLU A 226 -5.14 22.64 9.29
N ARG A 227 -4.15 21.78 9.61
CA ARG A 227 -2.76 21.98 9.20
C ARG A 227 -2.59 21.71 7.71
N VAL A 228 -3.22 20.66 7.17
CA VAL A 228 -3.23 20.39 5.73
C VAL A 228 -3.79 21.58 4.97
N GLU A 229 -4.92 22.14 5.41
CA GLU A 229 -5.52 23.32 4.78
C GLU A 229 -4.60 24.56 4.87
N ALA A 230 -3.97 24.79 6.02
CA ALA A 230 -3.05 25.91 6.23
C ALA A 230 -1.75 25.82 5.41
N LEU A 231 -1.39 24.62 4.94
CA LEU A 231 -0.18 24.38 4.13
C LEU A 231 -0.42 24.58 2.63
N LYS A 232 -1.66 24.72 2.18
CA LYS A 232 -1.99 24.98 0.77
C LYS A 232 -1.44 26.35 0.37
N ARG A 233 -0.68 26.40 -0.73
CA ARG A 233 -0.07 27.60 -1.27
C ARG A 233 -0.05 27.61 -2.79
N GLU A 234 0.13 28.78 -3.37
CA GLU A 234 0.04 29.02 -4.82
C GLU A 234 1.27 28.52 -5.60
N ARG A 235 2.43 28.38 -4.96
CA ARG A 235 3.67 27.98 -5.64
C ARG A 235 4.46 26.93 -4.87
N TRP A 236 4.92 25.93 -5.64
CA TRP A 236 5.72 24.82 -5.15
C TRP A 236 6.96 24.62 -6.02
N LYS A 237 8.03 24.07 -5.43
CA LYS A 237 9.23 23.69 -6.17
C LYS A 237 9.32 22.19 -6.29
N ILE A 238 9.26 21.69 -7.53
CA ILE A 238 9.14 20.26 -7.87
C ILE A 238 10.38 19.81 -8.60
N GLY A 239 10.98 18.71 -8.15
CA GLY A 239 12.10 18.05 -8.81
C GLY A 239 11.66 16.83 -9.61
N ILE A 240 12.21 16.70 -10.83
CA ILE A 240 11.99 15.56 -11.72
C ILE A 240 13.31 14.78 -11.87
N PRO A 241 13.40 13.53 -11.37
CA PRO A 241 14.60 12.69 -11.51
C PRO A 241 14.66 12.06 -12.91
N LYS A 242 15.34 12.71 -13.87
CA LYS A 242 15.37 12.32 -15.29
C LYS A 242 15.79 10.87 -15.50
N ASN A 243 16.89 10.45 -14.88
CA ASN A 243 17.43 9.11 -15.08
C ASN A 243 16.49 7.98 -14.61
N LEU A 244 15.52 8.25 -13.74
CA LEU A 244 14.51 7.25 -13.34
C LEU A 244 13.39 7.09 -14.38
N ILE A 245 13.21 8.08 -15.24
CA ILE A 245 12.18 8.08 -16.29
C ILE A 245 12.69 7.40 -17.55
N ASP A 246 14.01 7.27 -17.70
CA ASP A 246 14.61 6.62 -18.86
C ASP A 246 14.22 5.13 -18.96
N GLY A 247 13.88 4.69 -20.17
CA GLY A 247 13.54 3.30 -20.47
C GLY A 247 12.22 2.79 -19.89
N ILE A 248 11.29 3.68 -19.55
CA ILE A 248 9.90 3.31 -19.20
C ILE A 248 8.98 3.34 -20.43
N ASP A 249 7.77 2.78 -20.31
CA ASP A 249 6.79 2.74 -21.42
C ASP A 249 6.47 4.15 -21.94
N GLY A 250 6.62 4.36 -23.25
CA GLY A 250 6.42 5.67 -23.88
C GLY A 250 5.01 6.27 -23.70
N ARG A 251 3.98 5.43 -23.47
CA ARG A 251 2.62 5.89 -23.15
C ARG A 251 2.56 6.54 -21.79
N ILE A 252 3.34 6.01 -20.81
CA ILE A 252 3.46 6.58 -19.48
C ILE A 252 4.24 7.89 -19.56
N VAL A 253 5.37 7.93 -20.29
CA VAL A 253 6.16 9.16 -20.48
C VAL A 253 5.27 10.27 -21.04
N LYS A 254 4.52 10.00 -22.12
CA LYS A 254 3.63 10.99 -22.73
C LYS A 254 2.60 11.55 -21.73
N LYS A 255 1.94 10.68 -20.96
CA LYS A 255 0.96 11.11 -19.95
C LYS A 255 1.62 11.89 -18.81
N PHE A 256 2.80 11.48 -18.41
CA PHE A 256 3.57 12.17 -17.38
C PHE A 256 4.01 13.56 -17.85
N GLU A 257 4.46 13.72 -19.10
CA GLU A 257 4.79 15.03 -19.66
C GLU A 257 3.56 15.94 -19.78
N GLU A 258 2.38 15.41 -20.11
CA GLU A 258 1.11 16.15 -20.05
C GLU A 258 0.86 16.66 -18.64
N PHE A 259 1.03 15.83 -17.63
CA PHE A 259 0.87 16.20 -16.22
C PHE A 259 1.90 17.24 -15.78
N ILE A 260 3.17 17.11 -16.16
CA ILE A 260 4.20 18.12 -15.82
C ILE A 260 3.85 19.49 -16.41
N ARG A 261 3.35 19.58 -17.66
CA ARG A 261 2.90 20.85 -18.25
C ARG A 261 1.77 21.52 -17.45
N GLU A 262 0.89 20.74 -16.83
CA GLU A 262 -0.12 21.31 -15.91
C GLU A 262 0.53 21.84 -14.62
N LEU A 263 1.51 21.12 -14.07
CA LEU A 263 2.25 21.55 -12.88
C LEU A 263 3.06 22.83 -13.12
N GLU A 264 3.63 23.05 -14.30
CA GLU A 264 4.40 24.24 -14.67
C GLU A 264 3.60 25.54 -14.54
N ARG A 265 2.26 25.48 -14.59
CA ARG A 265 1.38 26.65 -14.46
C ARG A 265 1.43 27.31 -13.07
N PHE A 266 1.75 26.50 -12.04
CA PHE A 266 1.74 26.95 -10.64
C PHE A 266 2.94 26.45 -9.82
N SER A 267 3.93 25.83 -10.47
CA SER A 267 5.11 25.28 -9.80
C SER A 267 6.38 25.60 -10.58
N GLU A 268 7.51 25.71 -9.85
CA GLU A 268 8.85 25.72 -10.43
C GLU A 268 9.31 24.27 -10.63
N ILE A 269 9.61 23.89 -11.87
CA ILE A 269 10.11 22.55 -12.18
C ILE A 269 11.62 22.57 -12.29
N VAL A 270 12.30 21.66 -11.60
CA VAL A 270 13.76 21.47 -11.61
C VAL A 270 14.07 20.02 -11.98
N GLU A 271 14.91 19.82 -12.98
CA GLU A 271 15.36 18.50 -13.37
C GLU A 271 16.68 18.16 -12.68
N PHE A 272 16.82 16.89 -12.25
CA PHE A 272 18.03 16.41 -11.60
C PHE A 272 18.23 14.90 -11.84
N GLU A 273 19.35 14.35 -11.39
CA GLU A 273 19.66 12.92 -11.45
C GLU A 273 19.87 12.35 -10.04
N MET A 274 19.47 11.10 -9.83
CA MET A 274 19.68 10.32 -8.61
C MET A 274 20.75 9.25 -8.87
N LYS A 275 21.80 9.22 -8.04
CA LYS A 275 22.99 8.38 -8.23
C LYS A 275 22.83 6.98 -7.65
N TYR A 276 22.10 6.83 -6.53
CA TYR A 276 22.09 5.59 -5.76
C TYR A 276 20.84 4.74 -5.96
N THR A 277 19.86 5.24 -6.72
CA THR A 277 18.58 4.54 -6.96
C THR A 277 18.73 3.24 -7.75
N ASP A 278 19.78 3.08 -8.55
CA ASP A 278 20.08 1.82 -9.26
C ASP A 278 20.29 0.64 -8.31
N PHE A 279 20.72 0.90 -7.08
CA PHE A 279 20.89 -0.14 -6.07
C PHE A 279 19.59 -0.45 -5.30
N ALA A 280 18.56 0.38 -5.46
CA ALA A 280 17.37 0.34 -4.61
C ALA A 280 16.62 -0.99 -4.70
N LEU A 281 16.41 -1.48 -5.93
CA LEU A 281 15.68 -2.73 -6.14
C LEU A 281 16.38 -3.92 -5.48
N ALA A 282 17.69 -4.07 -5.72
CA ALA A 282 18.51 -5.13 -5.12
C ALA A 282 18.55 -5.03 -3.59
N ALA A 283 18.80 -3.82 -3.06
CA ALA A 283 18.83 -3.58 -1.61
C ALA A 283 17.47 -3.92 -0.96
N TYR A 284 16.36 -3.50 -1.57
CA TYR A 284 15.03 -3.80 -1.09
C TYR A 284 14.76 -5.30 -1.01
N TYR A 285 15.03 -6.06 -2.10
CA TYR A 285 14.74 -7.49 -2.11
C TYR A 285 15.62 -8.29 -1.15
N VAL A 286 16.85 -7.86 -0.92
CA VAL A 286 17.71 -8.46 0.11
C VAL A 286 17.18 -8.15 1.51
N ILE A 287 16.89 -6.89 1.84
CA ILE A 287 16.39 -6.48 3.16
C ILE A 287 15.03 -7.12 3.43
N SER A 288 14.06 -6.94 2.52
CA SER A 288 12.69 -7.40 2.72
C SER A 288 12.61 -8.93 2.82
N SER A 289 13.37 -9.67 2.01
CA SER A 289 13.43 -11.14 2.08
C SER A 289 14.09 -11.61 3.38
N SER A 290 15.15 -10.93 3.84
CA SER A 290 15.83 -11.24 5.11
C SER A 290 14.88 -11.07 6.30
N GLU A 291 14.17 -9.94 6.35
CA GLU A 291 13.18 -9.68 7.38
C GLU A 291 11.97 -10.63 7.28
N ALA A 292 11.50 -10.97 6.07
CA ALA A 292 10.48 -11.97 5.85
C ALA A 292 10.85 -13.32 6.40
N SER A 293 12.09 -13.80 6.16
CA SER A 293 12.55 -15.09 6.67
C SER A 293 12.51 -15.14 8.20
N SER A 294 12.85 -14.06 8.87
CA SER A 294 12.78 -13.92 10.33
C SER A 294 11.34 -13.79 10.84
N ASN A 295 10.53 -12.93 10.21
CA ASN A 295 9.15 -12.68 10.62
C ASN A 295 8.26 -13.91 10.44
N LEU A 296 8.41 -14.64 9.32
CA LEU A 296 7.58 -15.80 9.01
C LEU A 296 8.07 -17.09 9.70
N ALA A 297 9.22 -17.06 10.42
CA ALA A 297 9.67 -18.16 11.25
C ALA A 297 8.69 -18.52 12.40
N ARG A 298 7.85 -17.54 12.79
CA ARG A 298 6.80 -17.77 13.82
C ARG A 298 5.68 -18.72 13.41
N TYR A 299 5.51 -18.94 12.11
CA TYR A 299 4.50 -19.88 11.59
C TYR A 299 5.10 -21.29 11.56
N ASP A 300 5.14 -21.92 12.70
CA ASP A 300 5.77 -23.21 12.99
C ASP A 300 4.77 -24.37 13.16
N GLY A 301 3.46 -24.06 13.04
CA GLY A 301 2.40 -25.04 13.27
C GLY A 301 2.09 -25.33 14.73
N VAL A 302 2.70 -24.59 15.66
CA VAL A 302 2.50 -24.75 17.11
C VAL A 302 1.82 -23.53 17.72
N ARG A 303 2.32 -22.32 17.45
CA ARG A 303 1.90 -21.10 18.10
C ARG A 303 0.84 -20.29 17.34
N TYR A 304 0.92 -20.29 16.03
CA TYR A 304 0.07 -19.45 15.19
C TYR A 304 -0.39 -20.16 13.93
N GLY A 305 -1.62 -19.87 13.50
CA GLY A 305 -2.19 -20.33 12.25
C GLY A 305 -2.55 -21.82 12.23
N ASN A 306 -2.70 -22.36 11.03
CA ASN A 306 -3.00 -23.77 10.81
C ASN A 306 -1.82 -24.66 11.24
N SER A 307 -2.14 -25.80 11.81
CA SER A 307 -1.19 -26.87 12.15
C SER A 307 -1.48 -28.09 11.29
N ALA A 308 -0.56 -28.47 10.39
CA ALA A 308 -0.63 -29.70 9.64
C ALA A 308 0.17 -30.79 10.38
N LEU A 309 -0.53 -31.60 11.16
CA LEU A 309 0.07 -32.62 12.01
C LEU A 309 0.80 -33.69 11.18
N GLY A 310 2.02 -34.02 11.62
CA GLY A 310 2.84 -35.14 11.13
C GLY A 310 3.09 -36.12 12.27
N GLU A 311 3.86 -37.18 11.98
CA GLU A 311 4.21 -38.24 12.94
C GLU A 311 5.10 -37.70 14.11
N ASN A 312 5.80 -36.61 13.87
CA ASN A 312 6.64 -35.95 14.87
C ASN A 312 6.64 -34.42 14.65
N LEU A 313 7.26 -33.68 15.57
CA LEU A 313 7.31 -32.21 15.54
C LEU A 313 7.96 -31.67 14.26
N TRP A 314 9.03 -32.31 13.79
CA TRP A 314 9.73 -31.89 12.57
C TRP A 314 8.84 -32.04 11.33
N GLU A 315 8.12 -33.14 11.22
CA GLU A 315 7.21 -33.39 10.11
C GLU A 315 6.01 -32.44 10.16
N SER A 316 5.46 -32.18 11.34
CA SER A 316 4.39 -31.20 11.54
C SER A 316 4.85 -29.79 11.11
N TYR A 317 6.06 -29.38 11.52
CA TYR A 317 6.68 -28.12 11.09
C TYR A 317 6.81 -28.03 9.58
N LYS A 318 7.36 -29.07 8.94
CA LYS A 318 7.55 -29.12 7.48
C LYS A 318 6.23 -29.05 6.73
N ARG A 319 5.26 -29.89 7.07
CA ARG A 319 3.93 -29.93 6.45
C ARG A 319 3.19 -28.59 6.61
N THR A 320 3.28 -27.97 7.77
CA THR A 320 2.67 -26.65 7.97
C THR A 320 3.31 -25.59 7.07
N ARG A 321 4.62 -25.56 6.94
CA ARG A 321 5.31 -24.59 6.08
C ARG A 321 5.18 -24.88 4.59
N GLU A 322 4.77 -26.09 4.20
CA GLU A 322 4.38 -26.43 2.83
C GLU A 322 3.10 -25.68 2.40
N LEU A 323 2.29 -25.18 3.32
CA LEU A 323 1.10 -24.36 3.04
C LEU A 323 1.44 -22.96 2.51
N PHE A 324 2.66 -22.45 2.69
CA PHE A 324 3.10 -21.22 2.05
C PHE A 324 3.10 -21.32 0.53
N GLY A 325 2.67 -20.25 -0.14
CA GLY A 325 2.75 -20.10 -1.58
C GLY A 325 4.20 -20.01 -2.11
N ARG A 326 4.31 -20.09 -3.42
CA ARG A 326 5.61 -20.16 -4.12
C ARG A 326 6.48 -18.92 -3.89
N GLU A 327 5.90 -17.72 -3.96
CA GLU A 327 6.64 -16.47 -3.80
C GLU A 327 7.15 -16.29 -2.35
N VAL A 328 6.31 -16.61 -1.38
CA VAL A 328 6.69 -16.59 0.05
C VAL A 328 7.86 -17.52 0.32
N LYS A 329 7.79 -18.77 -0.18
CA LYS A 329 8.90 -19.75 -0.07
C LYS A 329 10.19 -19.23 -0.70
N ARG A 330 10.10 -18.59 -1.87
CA ARG A 330 11.24 -18.01 -2.57
C ARG A 330 11.90 -16.92 -1.70
N ARG A 331 11.12 -15.96 -1.17
CA ARG A 331 11.66 -14.89 -0.34
C ARG A 331 12.22 -15.38 0.98
N ILE A 332 11.59 -16.36 1.62
CA ILE A 332 12.16 -17.02 2.80
C ILE A 332 13.52 -17.64 2.46
N GLY A 333 13.63 -18.34 1.32
CA GLY A 333 14.89 -18.95 0.88
C GLY A 333 16.00 -17.91 0.62
N ILE A 334 15.68 -16.84 -0.10
CA ILE A 334 16.61 -15.73 -0.37
C ILE A 334 17.06 -15.08 0.96
N GLY A 335 16.12 -14.79 1.86
CA GLY A 335 16.41 -14.16 3.14
C GLY A 335 17.26 -15.04 4.05
N THR A 336 16.95 -16.31 4.15
CA THR A 336 17.73 -17.28 4.91
C THR A 336 19.16 -17.37 4.39
N PHE A 337 19.32 -17.41 3.05
CA PHE A 337 20.66 -17.38 2.42
C PHE A 337 21.40 -16.07 2.74
N ALA A 338 20.77 -14.91 2.57
CA ALA A 338 21.41 -13.62 2.80
C ALA A 338 21.83 -13.41 4.26
N LEU A 339 21.13 -14.02 5.23
CA LEU A 339 21.43 -13.95 6.66
C LEU A 339 22.39 -15.06 7.13
N SER A 340 22.76 -16.03 6.28
CA SER A 340 23.61 -17.14 6.69
C SER A 340 25.06 -16.72 6.87
N TYR A 341 25.80 -17.55 7.64
CA TYR A 341 27.22 -17.32 7.91
C TYR A 341 28.04 -17.19 6.62
N GLY A 342 28.91 -16.19 6.54
CA GLY A 342 29.75 -15.87 5.39
C GLY A 342 29.04 -15.07 4.27
N TYR A 343 27.72 -14.93 4.32
CA TYR A 343 26.92 -14.17 3.35
C TYR A 343 26.30 -12.88 3.92
N TYR A 344 26.12 -12.80 5.24
CA TYR A 344 25.53 -11.65 5.94
C TYR A 344 26.23 -10.33 5.55
N ASP A 345 27.56 -10.26 5.65
CA ASP A 345 28.34 -9.05 5.33
C ASP A 345 28.33 -8.75 3.83
N ARG A 346 28.24 -9.79 3.01
CA ARG A 346 28.29 -9.67 1.54
C ARG A 346 26.97 -9.15 0.94
N TYR A 347 25.86 -9.46 1.55
CA TYR A 347 24.52 -9.15 1.02
C TYR A 347 23.74 -8.23 1.95
N TYR A 348 23.38 -8.68 3.16
CA TYR A 348 22.49 -7.94 4.03
C TYR A 348 23.09 -6.62 4.51
N LEU A 349 24.31 -6.64 5.01
CA LEU A 349 24.99 -5.43 5.48
C LEU A 349 25.20 -4.43 4.33
N LYS A 350 25.59 -4.89 3.14
CA LYS A 350 25.72 -4.03 1.96
C LYS A 350 24.38 -3.42 1.52
N ALA A 351 23.30 -4.18 1.60
CA ALA A 351 21.95 -3.68 1.31
C ALA A 351 21.53 -2.58 2.30
N LEU A 352 21.86 -2.73 3.59
CA LEU A 352 21.63 -1.68 4.60
C LEU A 352 22.48 -0.42 4.32
N MET A 353 23.73 -0.58 3.90
CA MET A 353 24.59 0.55 3.49
C MET A 353 24.00 1.27 2.25
N ALA A 354 23.55 0.53 1.24
CA ALA A 354 22.88 1.09 0.07
C ALA A 354 21.59 1.83 0.46
N ARG A 355 20.76 1.26 1.35
CA ARG A 355 19.58 1.92 1.90
C ARG A 355 19.93 3.27 2.53
N ARG A 356 21.01 3.33 3.30
CA ARG A 356 21.46 4.58 3.92
C ARG A 356 21.82 5.63 2.89
N LEU A 357 22.64 5.27 1.87
CA LEU A 357 23.03 6.20 0.80
C LEU A 357 21.82 6.72 0.03
N ILE A 358 20.86 5.86 -0.31
CA ILE A 358 19.61 6.24 -0.99
C ILE A 358 18.82 7.23 -0.12
N LYS A 359 18.68 6.94 1.18
CA LYS A 359 17.99 7.84 2.10
C LYS A 359 18.69 9.20 2.20
N GLU A 360 20.01 9.21 2.38
CA GLU A 360 20.80 10.47 2.48
C GLU A 360 20.70 11.31 1.19
N GLU A 361 20.64 10.67 0.02
CA GLU A 361 20.44 11.34 -1.27
C GLU A 361 19.04 11.96 -1.36
N ILE A 362 17.98 11.20 -1.06
CA ILE A 362 16.59 11.67 -1.08
C ILE A 362 16.39 12.82 -0.08
N ASP A 363 16.88 12.67 1.15
CA ASP A 363 16.83 13.72 2.17
C ASP A 363 17.62 14.97 1.71
N GLY A 364 18.73 14.78 0.97
CA GLY A 364 19.54 15.86 0.39
C GLY A 364 18.77 16.67 -0.66
N VAL A 365 18.13 15.99 -1.58
CA VAL A 365 17.32 16.60 -2.65
C VAL A 365 16.14 17.35 -2.05
N LEU A 366 15.38 16.73 -1.13
CA LEU A 366 14.19 17.32 -0.48
C LEU A 366 14.50 18.47 0.50
N ARG A 367 15.76 18.85 0.70
CA ARG A 367 16.12 20.12 1.35
C ARG A 367 16.05 21.33 0.41
N GLY A 368 16.17 21.10 -0.89
CA GLY A 368 16.20 22.15 -1.92
C GLY A 368 14.93 22.31 -2.74
N ILE A 369 14.02 21.33 -2.63
CA ILE A 369 12.73 21.28 -3.33
C ILE A 369 11.63 20.78 -2.38
N ASP A 370 10.37 21.07 -2.71
CA ASP A 370 9.23 20.62 -1.91
C ASP A 370 8.89 19.17 -2.15
N PHE A 371 8.86 18.75 -3.43
CA PHE A 371 8.49 17.40 -3.83
C PHE A 371 9.37 16.86 -4.95
N ILE A 372 9.60 15.54 -4.94
CA ILE A 372 10.06 14.79 -6.09
C ILE A 372 8.83 14.24 -6.79
N VAL A 373 8.71 14.41 -8.12
CA VAL A 373 7.58 13.89 -8.91
C VAL A 373 8.10 13.00 -10.03
N LEU A 374 7.54 11.78 -10.15
CA LEU A 374 7.91 10.80 -11.16
C LEU A 374 6.76 9.81 -11.40
N PRO A 375 6.74 9.04 -12.50
CA PRO A 375 5.75 7.98 -12.69
C PRO A 375 5.77 6.94 -11.56
N THR A 376 4.62 6.30 -11.29
CA THR A 376 4.52 5.28 -10.24
C THR A 376 5.05 3.92 -10.70
N SER A 377 4.83 3.57 -11.97
CA SER A 377 5.28 2.30 -12.55
C SER A 377 6.07 2.52 -13.83
N PRO A 378 7.06 1.67 -14.13
CA PRO A 378 7.79 1.73 -15.40
C PRO A 378 7.00 1.18 -16.60
N SER A 379 5.91 0.46 -16.37
CA SER A 379 5.09 -0.19 -17.40
C SER A 379 3.60 -0.10 -17.07
N LEU A 380 2.75 -0.24 -18.06
CA LEU A 380 1.33 -0.50 -17.87
C LEU A 380 1.12 -1.88 -17.21
N PRO A 381 -0.07 -2.15 -16.64
CA PRO A 381 -0.35 -3.43 -15.99
C PRO A 381 -0.14 -4.59 -16.97
N PRO A 382 0.65 -5.61 -16.59
CA PRO A 382 0.82 -6.80 -17.40
C PRO A 382 -0.47 -7.62 -17.46
N LYS A 383 -0.54 -8.52 -18.45
CA LYS A 383 -1.63 -9.49 -18.53
C LYS A 383 -1.53 -10.48 -17.37
N LEU A 384 -2.68 -10.89 -16.87
CA LEU A 384 -2.80 -11.95 -15.89
C LEU A 384 -2.17 -13.23 -16.47
N GLY A 385 -1.36 -13.94 -15.69
CA GLY A 385 -0.68 -15.15 -16.10
C GLY A 385 0.38 -14.96 -17.20
N SER A 386 0.93 -13.75 -17.38
CA SER A 386 1.91 -13.44 -18.45
C SER A 386 3.21 -14.25 -18.39
N GLY A 387 3.44 -15.02 -17.33
CA GLY A 387 4.64 -15.85 -17.20
C GLY A 387 5.95 -15.08 -17.07
N PHE A 388 5.90 -13.85 -16.59
CA PHE A 388 7.09 -13.05 -16.32
C PHE A 388 8.09 -13.79 -15.44
N SER A 389 9.39 -13.55 -15.70
CA SER A 389 10.42 -14.00 -14.77
C SER A 389 10.28 -13.25 -13.43
N PRO A 390 10.80 -13.80 -12.33
CA PRO A 390 10.80 -13.06 -11.05
C PRO A 390 11.40 -11.66 -11.14
N ILE A 391 12.42 -11.47 -11.98
CA ILE A 391 13.07 -10.16 -12.19
C ILE A 391 12.13 -9.18 -12.88
N ASP A 392 11.34 -9.64 -13.86
CA ASP A 392 10.38 -8.79 -14.55
C ASP A 392 9.29 -8.29 -13.59
N TYR A 393 8.77 -9.18 -12.72
CA TYR A 393 7.85 -8.80 -11.65
C TYR A 393 8.46 -7.80 -10.68
N TYR A 394 9.72 -8.00 -10.29
CA TYR A 394 10.42 -7.12 -9.36
C TYR A 394 10.65 -5.73 -9.96
N ASN A 395 10.88 -5.65 -11.27
CA ASN A 395 11.05 -4.38 -11.98
C ASN A 395 9.80 -3.49 -11.95
N LEU A 396 8.60 -4.02 -11.71
CA LEU A 396 7.39 -3.20 -11.54
C LEU A 396 7.53 -2.21 -10.37
N ASP A 397 8.32 -2.56 -9.36
CA ASP A 397 8.52 -1.76 -8.14
C ASP A 397 9.73 -0.81 -8.23
N ARG A 398 10.47 -0.77 -9.35
CA ARG A 398 11.75 -0.04 -9.41
C ARG A 398 11.61 1.46 -9.11
N LEU A 399 10.47 2.06 -9.41
CA LEU A 399 10.21 3.49 -9.19
C LEU A 399 9.60 3.79 -7.80
N THR A 400 9.08 2.80 -7.10
CA THR A 400 8.45 2.96 -5.77
C THR A 400 9.40 2.62 -4.63
N VAL A 401 10.28 1.65 -4.84
CA VAL A 401 11.19 1.10 -3.83
C VAL A 401 12.17 2.12 -3.23
N PRO A 402 12.80 3.04 -3.97
CA PRO A 402 13.72 4.02 -3.39
C PRO A 402 13.10 4.81 -2.24
N PHE A 403 11.86 5.23 -2.40
CA PHE A 403 11.12 6.02 -1.42
C PHE A 403 10.58 5.18 -0.25
N SER A 404 10.38 3.89 -0.46
CA SER A 404 10.11 2.93 0.62
C SER A 404 11.35 2.74 1.50
N LEU A 405 12.53 2.56 0.91
CA LEU A 405 13.80 2.45 1.62
C LEU A 405 14.12 3.71 2.44
N ALA A 406 13.81 4.88 1.91
CA ALA A 406 13.97 6.16 2.60
C ALA A 406 12.93 6.39 3.71
N GLY A 407 11.78 5.71 3.66
CA GLY A 407 10.70 5.84 4.63
C GLY A 407 9.87 7.12 4.51
N VAL A 408 9.99 7.87 3.41
CA VAL A 408 9.31 9.15 3.16
C VAL A 408 7.85 8.98 2.76
N PRO A 409 6.98 9.99 2.95
CA PRO A 409 5.58 9.94 2.51
C PRO A 409 5.49 10.07 0.99
N VAL A 410 4.56 9.35 0.38
CA VAL A 410 4.35 9.35 -1.07
C VAL A 410 2.86 9.23 -1.40
N MET A 411 2.36 10.12 -2.25
CA MET A 411 1.03 10.02 -2.86
C MET A 411 1.16 9.52 -4.30
N ASN A 412 0.38 8.50 -4.67
CA ASN A 412 0.07 8.20 -6.06
C ASN A 412 -1.11 9.04 -6.51
N VAL A 413 -0.89 9.84 -7.54
CA VAL A 413 -1.89 10.68 -8.22
C VAL A 413 -2.32 9.95 -9.50
N PRO A 414 -3.61 9.65 -9.73
CA PRO A 414 -4.06 9.06 -10.98
C PRO A 414 -4.00 10.11 -12.10
N ILE A 415 -3.13 9.91 -13.09
CA ILE A 415 -2.98 10.81 -14.26
C ILE A 415 -3.53 10.21 -15.55
N GLY A 416 -4.10 9.03 -15.47
CA GLY A 416 -4.76 8.29 -16.54
C GLY A 416 -5.18 6.90 -16.10
N VAL A 417 -5.95 6.22 -16.93
CA VAL A 417 -6.27 4.80 -16.70
C VAL A 417 -4.98 4.00 -16.75
N PHE A 418 -4.70 3.22 -15.70
CA PHE A 418 -3.47 2.43 -15.51
C PHE A 418 -2.19 3.24 -15.27
N ILE A 419 -2.24 4.57 -15.18
CA ILE A 419 -1.06 5.42 -15.07
C ILE A 419 -1.18 6.34 -13.85
N GLY A 420 -0.17 6.28 -12.97
CA GLY A 420 -0.04 7.16 -11.82
C GLY A 420 1.27 7.95 -11.84
N ALA A 421 1.26 9.10 -11.18
CA ALA A 421 2.44 9.86 -10.81
C ALA A 421 2.62 9.86 -9.30
N GLN A 422 3.84 9.68 -8.81
CA GLN A 422 4.18 9.79 -7.39
C GLN A 422 4.53 11.25 -7.06
N VAL A 423 3.95 11.76 -5.98
CA VAL A 423 4.38 12.97 -5.28
C VAL A 423 5.06 12.55 -3.99
N VAL A 424 6.37 12.75 -3.91
CA VAL A 424 7.22 12.31 -2.81
C VAL A 424 7.60 13.52 -1.96
N GLY A 425 7.24 13.51 -0.68
CA GLY A 425 7.60 14.55 0.27
C GLY A 425 8.78 14.16 1.17
N ARG A 426 9.28 15.10 1.97
CA ARG A 426 10.30 14.85 2.99
C ARG A 426 9.75 13.94 4.11
N PHE A 427 10.63 13.24 4.80
CA PHE A 427 10.25 12.43 5.97
C PHE A 427 9.55 13.31 7.03
N GLY A 428 8.36 12.91 7.45
CA GLY A 428 7.50 13.70 8.35
C GLY A 428 6.72 14.83 7.68
N GLY A 429 6.85 15.02 6.35
CA GLY A 429 6.11 16.01 5.55
C GLY A 429 4.80 15.47 4.99
N ASP A 430 4.13 14.61 5.74
CA ASP A 430 2.88 13.98 5.31
C ASP A 430 1.78 15.00 5.03
N GLU A 431 1.65 16.03 5.86
CA GLU A 431 0.64 17.07 5.73
C GLU A 431 0.87 17.94 4.48
N GLU A 432 2.15 18.23 4.11
CA GLU A 432 2.48 18.94 2.87
C GLU A 432 2.12 18.12 1.62
N VAL A 433 2.40 16.80 1.63
CA VAL A 433 2.03 15.91 0.52
C VAL A 433 0.51 15.86 0.36
N LEU A 434 -0.24 15.77 1.46
CA LEU A 434 -1.70 15.78 1.44
C LEU A 434 -2.26 17.11 0.94
N ALA A 435 -1.71 18.24 1.42
CA ALA A 435 -2.13 19.58 0.99
C ALA A 435 -1.94 19.77 -0.52
N PHE A 436 -0.77 19.40 -1.04
CA PHE A 436 -0.49 19.47 -2.47
C PHE A 436 -1.38 18.53 -3.28
N SER A 437 -1.64 17.32 -2.77
CA SER A 437 -2.51 16.35 -3.44
C SER A 437 -3.97 16.81 -3.54
N GLU A 438 -4.50 17.52 -2.53
CA GLU A 438 -5.84 18.10 -2.61
C GLU A 438 -5.92 19.25 -3.64
N ILE A 439 -4.84 20.05 -3.79
CA ILE A 439 -4.75 21.05 -4.87
C ILE A 439 -4.76 20.34 -6.23
N LEU A 440 -4.00 19.25 -6.38
CA LEU A 440 -3.97 18.46 -7.62
C LEU A 440 -5.35 17.84 -7.93
N GLU A 441 -6.08 17.37 -6.93
CA GLU A 441 -7.44 16.84 -7.14
C GLU A 441 -8.38 17.89 -7.71
N ASP A 442 -8.31 19.12 -7.22
CA ASP A 442 -9.14 20.23 -7.71
C ASP A 442 -8.76 20.68 -9.14
N LEU A 443 -7.52 20.37 -9.60
CA LEU A 443 -7.02 20.72 -10.94
C LEU A 443 -7.29 19.65 -12.00
N ILE A 444 -7.21 18.37 -11.63
CA ILE A 444 -7.32 17.23 -12.57
C ILE A 444 -8.69 16.53 -12.50
N GLY A 445 -9.50 16.84 -11.51
CA GLY A 445 -10.90 16.36 -11.30
C GLY A 445 -11.86 17.24 -12.00
#